data_25893c382a4f3eb3dc598e7845913ed8
#
_entry.id   25893c382a4f3eb3dc598e7845913ed8
#
_cell.length_a   1.000
_cell.length_b   1.000
_cell.length_c   1.000
_cell.angle_alpha   90.00
_cell.angle_beta   90.00
_cell.angle_gamma   90.00
#
_symmetry.space_group_name_H-M   'P 1'
#
loop_
_entity.id
_entity.type
_entity.pdbx_description
1 polymer ?
#
loop_
_entity_poly.entity_id
_entity_poly.type
_entity_poly.pdbx_seq_one_letter_code
_entity_poly.pdbx_strand_id
1 'polypeptide(L)'
;MNRKIILKTLILSIMVVMVSAPYGASHVWAGGGHVADSLEHAQKAVEHGRAGHADVLVEHTGEALKHAKMAQKETPNMHLDKGISELEKAISHGKQGHSDVATGYAESAIKHLKEVK
;
A
#
# COMPACT_ATOMS: atom_id res chain seq x y z
N MET A 1 42.90 -14.78 42.81
CA MET A 1 43.41 -14.12 41.58
C MET A 1 42.54 -14.28 40.36
N ASN A 2 41.73 -15.27 40.29
CA ASN A 2 40.93 -15.56 39.06
C ASN A 2 39.51 -14.94 39.06
N ARG A 3 39.15 -14.23 40.11
CA ARG A 3 37.79 -13.61 40.21
C ARG A 3 37.52 -12.55 39.17
N LYS A 4 38.54 -11.81 38.73
CA LYS A 4 38.38 -10.78 37.67
C LYS A 4 38.28 -11.34 36.27
N ILE A 5 38.82 -12.52 36.03
CA ILE A 5 38.76 -13.21 34.74
C ILE A 5 37.40 -13.89 34.57
N ILE A 6 36.88 -14.48 35.65
CA ILE A 6 35.58 -15.14 35.68
C ILE A 6 34.43 -14.13 35.44
N LEU A 7 34.54 -12.92 36.00
CA LEU A 7 33.54 -11.87 35.76
C LEU A 7 33.53 -11.36 34.32
N LYS A 8 34.68 -11.32 33.65
CA LYS A 8 34.77 -10.90 32.26
C LYS A 8 34.18 -11.94 31.27
N THR A 9 34.34 -13.20 31.60
CA THR A 9 33.76 -14.29 30.77
C THR A 9 32.25 -14.42 30.96
N LEU A 10 31.74 -14.08 32.14
CA LEU A 10 30.29 -14.13 32.39
C LEU A 10 29.51 -13.03 31.68
N ILE A 11 30.15 -11.88 31.46
CA ILE A 11 29.53 -10.73 30.78
C ILE A 11 29.47 -10.94 29.28
N LEU A 12 30.35 -11.76 28.73
CA LEU A 12 30.35 -12.04 27.30
C LEU A 12 29.32 -13.12 26.86
N SER A 13 28.78 -13.85 27.84
CA SER A 13 27.78 -14.91 27.54
C SER A 13 26.33 -14.43 27.49
N ILE A 14 26.06 -13.17 27.84
CA ILE A 14 24.69 -12.65 27.90
C ILE A 14 24.30 -11.90 26.62
N MET A 15 25.21 -11.78 25.65
CA MET A 15 24.97 -10.96 24.46
C MET A 15 24.72 -11.74 23.19
N VAL A 16 24.13 -12.93 23.29
CA VAL A 16 23.57 -13.61 22.14
C VAL A 16 22.18 -14.12 22.49
N VAL A 17 21.33 -13.24 22.96
CA VAL A 17 19.94 -13.35 22.59
C VAL A 17 19.80 -12.60 21.29
N MET A 18 20.25 -13.22 20.23
CA MET A 18 19.77 -12.88 18.92
C MET A 18 18.26 -12.98 19.00
N VAL A 19 17.67 -11.84 18.97
CA VAL A 19 16.32 -11.68 18.48
C VAL A 19 16.31 -12.29 17.08
N SER A 20 16.15 -13.58 16.99
CA SER A 20 15.50 -14.17 15.86
C SER A 20 14.04 -13.77 16.00
N ALA A 21 13.76 -12.50 15.72
CA ALA A 21 12.44 -12.19 15.28
C ALA A 21 12.17 -13.18 14.14
N PRO A 22 11.18 -14.05 14.25
CA PRO A 22 10.65 -14.61 13.06
C PRO A 22 10.17 -13.37 12.28
N TYR A 23 10.97 -12.90 11.37
CA TYR A 23 10.42 -12.19 10.25
C TYR A 23 9.49 -13.23 9.66
N GLY A 24 8.24 -13.19 10.14
CA GLY A 24 7.19 -13.88 9.46
C GLY A 24 7.39 -13.46 8.03
N ALA A 25 7.84 -14.37 7.21
CA ALA A 25 7.73 -14.18 5.80
C ALA A 25 6.25 -13.94 5.60
N SER A 26 5.87 -12.67 5.62
CA SER A 26 4.62 -12.27 5.03
C SER A 26 4.77 -12.79 3.61
N HIS A 27 4.15 -13.94 3.37
CA HIS A 27 3.95 -14.42 2.03
C HIS A 27 3.09 -13.35 1.38
N VAL A 28 3.78 -12.33 0.88
CA VAL A 28 3.16 -11.38 -0.02
C VAL A 28 2.83 -12.22 -1.24
N TRP A 29 1.59 -12.61 -1.32
CA TRP A 29 1.06 -13.23 -2.52
C TRP A 29 1.39 -12.30 -3.67
N ALA A 30 2.04 -12.85 -4.71
CA ALA A 30 2.28 -12.08 -5.93
C ALA A 30 0.94 -11.44 -6.33
N GLY A 31 0.92 -10.11 -6.50
CA GLY A 31 -0.30 -9.33 -6.75
C GLY A 31 -1.06 -8.85 -5.51
N GLY A 32 -1.07 -9.60 -4.40
CA GLY A 32 -1.81 -9.20 -3.19
C GLY A 32 -1.22 -7.96 -2.52
N GLY A 33 0.10 -7.80 -2.53
CA GLY A 33 0.77 -6.60 -2.04
C GLY A 33 0.40 -5.37 -2.87
N HIS A 34 0.41 -5.49 -4.18
CA HIS A 34 0.06 -4.39 -5.06
C HIS A 34 -1.42 -3.99 -4.98
N VAL A 35 -2.33 -4.93 -4.74
CA VAL A 35 -3.75 -4.60 -4.48
C VAL A 35 -3.89 -3.83 -3.17
N ALA A 36 -3.21 -4.25 -2.11
CA ALA A 36 -3.22 -3.57 -0.82
C ALA A 36 -2.64 -2.15 -0.92
N ASP A 37 -1.50 -1.99 -1.59
CA ASP A 37 -0.88 -0.68 -1.83
C ASP A 37 -1.79 0.23 -2.65
N SER A 38 -2.44 -0.31 -3.69
CA SER A 38 -3.41 0.43 -4.50
C SER A 38 -4.60 0.91 -3.66
N LEU A 39 -5.12 0.05 -2.77
CA LEU A 39 -6.20 0.41 -1.85
C LEU A 39 -5.78 1.51 -0.88
N GLU A 40 -4.60 1.43 -0.29
CA GLU A 40 -4.08 2.45 0.63
C GLU A 40 -4.00 3.82 -0.05
N HIS A 41 -3.40 3.87 -1.23
CA HIS A 41 -3.31 5.12 -1.98
C HIS A 41 -4.67 5.64 -2.44
N ALA A 42 -5.58 4.77 -2.88
CA ALA A 42 -6.94 5.17 -3.26
C ALA A 42 -7.71 5.76 -2.07
N GLN A 43 -7.55 5.23 -0.87
CA GLN A 43 -8.15 5.76 0.36
C GLN A 43 -7.61 7.16 0.69
N LYS A 44 -6.29 7.37 0.61
CA LYS A 44 -5.66 8.69 0.78
C LYS A 44 -6.19 9.69 -0.26
N ALA A 45 -6.35 9.26 -1.50
CA ALA A 45 -6.93 10.09 -2.55
C ALA A 45 -8.36 10.56 -2.19
N VAL A 46 -9.18 9.67 -1.65
CA VAL A 46 -10.54 10.01 -1.20
C VAL A 46 -10.52 11.01 -0.05
N GLU A 47 -9.63 10.84 0.93
CA GLU A 47 -9.49 11.78 2.06
C GLU A 47 -9.16 13.19 1.56
N HIS A 48 -8.17 13.32 0.69
CA HIS A 48 -7.78 14.61 0.12
C HIS A 48 -8.86 15.17 -0.81
N GLY A 49 -9.52 14.32 -1.58
CA GLY A 49 -10.62 14.74 -2.45
C GLY A 49 -11.80 15.33 -1.68
N ARG A 50 -12.18 14.73 -0.56
CA ARG A 50 -13.22 15.24 0.34
C ARG A 50 -12.83 16.57 0.98
N ALA A 51 -11.53 16.82 1.16
CA ALA A 51 -11.01 18.09 1.63
C ALA A 51 -10.87 19.15 0.51
N GLY A 52 -11.20 18.81 -0.73
CA GLY A 52 -11.10 19.69 -1.88
C GLY A 52 -9.69 19.83 -2.47
N HIS A 53 -8.73 18.99 -2.04
CA HIS A 53 -7.35 19.00 -2.51
C HIS A 53 -7.22 18.12 -3.77
N ALA A 54 -7.65 18.64 -4.91
CA ALA A 54 -7.69 17.90 -6.17
C ALA A 54 -6.30 17.48 -6.68
N ASP A 55 -5.29 18.28 -6.47
CA ASP A 55 -3.90 18.01 -6.84
C ASP A 55 -3.31 16.82 -6.06
N VAL A 56 -3.52 16.79 -4.75
CA VAL A 56 -3.07 15.68 -3.89
C VAL A 56 -3.88 14.42 -4.17
N LEU A 57 -5.18 14.55 -4.43
CA LEU A 57 -6.00 13.43 -4.91
C LEU A 57 -5.41 12.81 -6.18
N VAL A 58 -5.01 13.62 -7.15
CA VAL A 58 -4.42 13.14 -8.42
C VAL A 58 -3.12 12.39 -8.16
N GLU A 59 -2.25 12.91 -7.28
CA GLU A 59 -0.99 12.27 -6.92
C GLU A 59 -1.23 10.86 -6.33
N HIS A 60 -2.05 10.77 -5.28
CA HIS A 60 -2.36 9.47 -4.66
C HIS A 60 -3.10 8.52 -5.60
N THR A 61 -4.02 9.03 -6.42
CA THR A 61 -4.70 8.20 -7.43
C THR A 61 -3.71 7.67 -8.47
N GLY A 62 -2.69 8.45 -8.84
CA GLY A 62 -1.61 8.02 -9.73
C GLY A 62 -0.81 6.85 -9.18
N GLU A 63 -0.45 6.89 -7.89
CA GLU A 63 0.22 5.76 -7.23
C GLU A 63 -0.70 4.54 -7.11
N ALA A 64 -1.98 4.74 -6.76
CA ALA A 64 -2.96 3.67 -6.74
C ALA A 64 -3.08 2.97 -8.11
N LEU A 65 -3.14 3.75 -9.19
CA LEU A 65 -3.22 3.25 -10.56
C LEU A 65 -1.98 2.42 -10.94
N LYS A 66 -0.79 2.89 -10.57
CA LYS A 66 0.47 2.19 -10.81
C LYS A 66 0.45 0.80 -10.15
N HIS A 67 0.09 0.72 -8.88
CA HIS A 67 0.00 -0.55 -8.17
C HIS A 67 -1.10 -1.46 -8.73
N ALA A 68 -2.27 -0.92 -9.07
CA ALA A 68 -3.34 -1.70 -9.70
C ALA A 68 -2.90 -2.32 -11.05
N LYS A 69 -2.17 -1.57 -11.87
CA LYS A 69 -1.61 -2.07 -13.14
C LYS A 69 -0.53 -3.15 -12.92
N MET A 70 0.26 -3.04 -11.86
CA MET A 70 1.23 -4.09 -11.49
C MET A 70 0.51 -5.37 -11.06
N ALA A 71 -0.49 -5.26 -10.19
CA ALA A 71 -1.33 -6.39 -9.80
C ALA A 71 -2.00 -7.06 -11.00
N GLN A 72 -2.52 -6.28 -11.94
CA GLN A 72 -3.17 -6.80 -13.15
C GLN A 72 -2.21 -7.59 -14.06
N LYS A 73 -0.94 -7.19 -14.13
CA LYS A 73 0.08 -7.93 -14.88
C LYS A 73 0.44 -9.26 -14.21
N GLU A 74 0.46 -9.29 -12.88
CA GLU A 74 0.80 -10.50 -12.10
C GLU A 74 -0.36 -11.49 -12.08
N THR A 75 -1.56 -11.00 -11.83
CA THR A 75 -2.76 -11.82 -11.73
C THR A 75 -3.94 -11.11 -12.39
N PRO A 76 -4.16 -11.33 -13.69
CA PRO A 76 -5.26 -10.69 -14.42
C PRO A 76 -6.62 -10.94 -13.75
N ASN A 77 -7.37 -9.86 -13.51
CA ASN A 77 -8.63 -9.92 -12.79
C ASN A 77 -9.59 -8.85 -13.30
N MET A 78 -10.85 -9.22 -13.54
CA MET A 78 -11.88 -8.31 -14.04
C MET A 78 -12.15 -7.13 -13.09
N HIS A 79 -12.04 -7.35 -11.79
CA HIS A 79 -12.20 -6.25 -10.80
C HIS A 79 -11.03 -5.28 -10.84
N LEU A 80 -9.81 -5.76 -11.14
CA LEU A 80 -8.65 -4.87 -11.36
C LEU A 80 -8.86 -4.03 -12.62
N ASP A 81 -9.35 -4.58 -13.72
CA ASP A 81 -9.67 -3.81 -14.93
C ASP A 81 -10.65 -2.67 -14.64
N LYS A 82 -11.72 -2.98 -13.90
CA LYS A 82 -12.72 -1.99 -13.50
C LYS A 82 -12.11 -0.93 -12.56
N GLY A 83 -11.35 -1.36 -11.55
CA GLY A 83 -10.67 -0.45 -10.62
C GLY A 83 -9.69 0.49 -11.34
N ILE A 84 -8.89 -0.02 -12.28
CA ILE A 84 -7.99 0.76 -13.12
C ILE A 84 -8.76 1.81 -13.92
N SER A 85 -9.85 1.43 -14.58
CA SER A 85 -10.68 2.37 -15.33
C SER A 85 -11.24 3.49 -14.46
N GLU A 86 -11.70 3.17 -13.25
CA GLU A 86 -12.21 4.19 -12.32
C GLU A 86 -11.10 5.11 -11.80
N LEU A 87 -9.90 4.59 -11.53
CA LEU A 87 -8.75 5.42 -11.14
C LEU A 87 -8.32 6.37 -12.26
N GLU A 88 -8.36 5.94 -13.50
CA GLU A 88 -8.05 6.80 -14.67
C GLU A 88 -9.06 7.95 -14.80
N LYS A 89 -10.35 7.68 -14.58
CA LYS A 89 -11.39 8.71 -14.55
C LYS A 89 -11.20 9.69 -13.39
N ALA A 90 -10.86 9.19 -12.20
CA ALA A 90 -10.55 10.02 -11.04
C ALA A 90 -9.39 10.99 -11.34
N ILE A 91 -8.32 10.53 -11.96
CA ILE A 91 -7.20 11.38 -12.38
C ILE A 91 -7.66 12.45 -13.38
N SER A 92 -8.44 12.06 -14.39
CA SER A 92 -8.93 12.97 -15.41
C SER A 92 -9.76 14.11 -14.81
N HIS A 93 -10.71 13.80 -13.93
CA HIS A 93 -11.52 14.82 -13.27
C HIS A 93 -10.73 15.63 -12.24
N GLY A 94 -9.83 15.01 -11.50
CA GLY A 94 -8.96 15.69 -10.55
C GLY A 94 -8.06 16.74 -11.21
N LYS A 95 -7.48 16.41 -12.37
CA LYS A 95 -6.69 17.37 -13.17
C LYS A 95 -7.49 18.56 -13.69
N GLN A 96 -8.80 18.43 -13.82
CA GLN A 96 -9.72 19.51 -14.17
C GLN A 96 -10.19 20.31 -12.94
N GLY A 97 -9.73 19.96 -11.74
CA GLY A 97 -10.15 20.58 -10.49
C GLY A 97 -11.51 20.11 -9.97
N HIS A 98 -12.12 19.10 -10.58
CA HIS A 98 -13.40 18.53 -10.18
C HIS A 98 -13.22 17.53 -9.05
N SER A 99 -12.86 18.01 -7.86
CA SER A 99 -12.49 17.21 -6.70
C SER A 99 -13.61 16.23 -6.28
N ASP A 100 -14.85 16.69 -6.24
CA ASP A 100 -16.00 15.86 -5.84
C ASP A 100 -16.24 14.69 -6.79
N VAL A 101 -16.19 14.96 -8.09
CA VAL A 101 -16.37 13.93 -9.12
C VAL A 101 -15.21 12.94 -9.09
N ALA A 102 -13.99 13.43 -8.97
CA ALA A 102 -12.79 12.59 -8.86
C ALA A 102 -12.84 11.69 -7.62
N THR A 103 -13.30 12.23 -6.49
CA THR A 103 -13.50 11.46 -5.25
C THR A 103 -14.49 10.32 -5.46
N GLY A 104 -15.60 10.56 -6.14
CA GLY A 104 -16.59 9.53 -6.45
C GLY A 104 -16.01 8.38 -7.29
N TYR A 105 -15.18 8.69 -8.27
CA TYR A 105 -14.49 7.67 -9.07
C TYR A 105 -13.44 6.90 -8.24
N ALA A 106 -12.70 7.58 -7.36
CA ALA A 106 -11.76 6.91 -6.47
C ALA A 106 -12.46 5.96 -5.48
N GLU A 107 -13.62 6.35 -4.95
CA GLU A 107 -14.46 5.49 -4.12
C GLU A 107 -15.00 4.27 -4.88
N SER A 108 -15.39 4.45 -6.14
CA SER A 108 -15.78 3.34 -7.01
C SER A 108 -14.63 2.39 -7.27
N ALA A 109 -13.43 2.90 -7.51
CA ALA A 109 -12.23 2.09 -7.66
C ALA A 109 -11.96 1.23 -6.41
N ILE A 110 -12.08 1.81 -5.22
CA ILE A 110 -11.90 1.09 -3.94
C ILE A 110 -12.88 -0.10 -3.85
N LYS A 111 -14.13 0.06 -4.27
CA LYS A 111 -15.11 -1.03 -4.26
C LYS A 111 -14.65 -2.20 -5.13
N HIS A 112 -14.18 -1.91 -6.36
CA HIS A 112 -13.68 -2.94 -7.26
C HIS A 112 -12.39 -3.60 -6.74
N LEU A 113 -11.45 -2.82 -6.22
CA LEU A 113 -10.19 -3.33 -5.67
C LEU A 113 -10.41 -4.28 -4.47
N LYS A 114 -11.43 -4.04 -3.65
CA LYS A 114 -11.80 -4.92 -2.54
C LYS A 114 -12.39 -6.26 -2.97
N GLU A 115 -12.90 -6.37 -4.19
CA GLU A 115 -13.45 -7.59 -4.76
C GLU A 115 -12.37 -8.50 -5.40
N VAL A 116 -11.12 -8.03 -5.45
CA VAL A 116 -9.98 -8.84 -5.94
C VAL A 116 -9.65 -9.92 -4.92
N LYS A 117 -9.69 -11.17 -5.34
CA LYS A 117 -9.40 -12.36 -4.51
C LYS A 117 -8.18 -13.10 -5.03
#